data_6fbcbc2c6c86788030db2104b2957b27
#
_entry.id   6fbcbc2c6c86788030db2104b2957b27
#
_cell.length_a   1.000
_cell.length_b   1.000
_cell.length_c   1.000
_cell.angle_alpha   90.00
_cell.angle_beta   90.00
_cell.angle_gamma   90.00
#
_symmetry.space_group_name_H-M   'P 1'
#
loop_
_entity.id
_entity.type
_entity.pdbx_description
1 polymer ?
#
loop_
_entity_poly.entity_id
_entity_poly.type
_entity_poly.pdbx_seq_one_letter_code
_entity_poly.pdbx_strand_id
1 'polypeptide(L)'
;KAIEKKKKSIFFTLEGIKKLCNIATDRFNLISDNKRFRVIHGLYDEKLLELNKLNIKFDLVFIDGNHQFEATIKYYELLKKQFAQNAIVIFDDIHWSNDMTNAWKRIIKDDCVYLSIDFYKLGIIIYNKQESKSIGKHNLFLSH
;
A
#
# COMPACT_ATOMS: atom_id res chain seq x y z
N LYS A 1 4.54 13.92 10.27
CA LYS A 1 5.62 13.82 11.32
C LYS A 1 6.62 12.68 11.05
N ALA A 2 6.20 11.48 10.59
CA ALA A 2 7.13 10.37 10.28
C ALA A 2 8.05 10.69 9.08
N ILE A 3 7.52 11.34 8.06
CA ILE A 3 8.25 11.74 6.84
C ILE A 3 9.25 12.86 7.13
N GLU A 4 8.95 13.72 8.09
CA GLU A 4 9.78 14.88 8.47
C GLU A 4 11.12 14.47 9.10
N LYS A 5 11.14 13.32 9.80
CA LYS A 5 12.36 12.80 10.45
C LYS A 5 13.37 12.17 9.48
N LYS A 6 12.93 11.69 8.31
CA LYS A 6 13.84 11.15 7.27
C LYS A 6 14.00 12.16 6.13
N LYS A 7 15.07 12.93 6.12
CA LYS A 7 15.34 14.01 5.15
C LYS A 7 15.25 13.62 3.65
N LYS A 8 15.20 12.33 3.30
CA LYS A 8 15.15 11.83 1.92
C LYS A 8 13.84 11.12 1.54
N SER A 9 12.86 11.03 2.44
CA SER A 9 11.61 10.32 2.15
C SER A 9 10.68 11.19 1.30
N ILE A 10 10.06 10.59 0.30
CA ILE A 10 9.01 11.20 -0.54
C ILE A 10 7.72 10.42 -0.31
N PHE A 11 6.63 11.14 -0.14
CA PHE A 11 5.30 10.59 0.04
C PHE A 11 4.48 10.78 -1.23
N PHE A 12 3.77 9.74 -1.65
CA PHE A 12 2.80 9.75 -2.74
C PHE A 12 1.43 9.42 -2.17
N THR A 13 0.42 10.16 -2.59
CA THR A 13 -0.99 9.81 -2.31
C THR A 13 -1.81 9.97 -3.58
N LEU A 14 -2.68 8.99 -3.83
CA LEU A 14 -3.62 9.00 -4.94
C LEU A 14 -5.00 9.29 -4.39
N GLU A 15 -5.72 10.18 -5.07
CA GLU A 15 -7.07 10.58 -4.67
C GLU A 15 -7.92 10.84 -5.92
N GLY A 16 -9.08 10.20 -6.00
CA GLY A 16 -10.00 10.32 -7.13
C GLY A 16 -10.81 11.61 -7.15
N ILE A 17 -11.01 12.25 -5.99
CA ILE A 17 -11.85 13.43 -5.84
C ILE A 17 -11.00 14.69 -5.81
N LYS A 18 -11.13 15.54 -6.81
CA LYS A 18 -10.33 16.78 -6.95
C LYS A 18 -10.35 17.68 -5.72
N LYS A 19 -11.51 17.81 -5.08
CA LYS A 19 -11.66 18.62 -3.85
C LYS A 19 -10.79 18.06 -2.71
N LEU A 20 -10.75 16.74 -2.55
CA LEU A 20 -9.92 16.08 -1.54
C LEU A 20 -8.43 16.20 -1.85
N CYS A 21 -8.03 16.15 -3.12
CA CYS A 21 -6.65 16.44 -3.53
C CYS A 21 -6.20 17.84 -3.10
N ASN A 22 -7.06 18.84 -3.28
CA ASN A 22 -6.74 20.22 -2.87
C ASN A 22 -6.57 20.30 -1.36
N ILE A 23 -7.51 19.75 -0.58
CA ILE A 23 -7.43 19.70 0.88
C ILE A 23 -6.15 18.97 1.33
N ALA A 24 -5.82 17.83 0.74
CA ALA A 24 -4.61 17.09 1.05
C ALA A 24 -3.36 17.92 0.75
N THR A 25 -3.31 18.58 -0.40
CA THR A 25 -2.20 19.46 -0.79
C THR A 25 -2.00 20.59 0.21
N ASP A 26 -3.08 21.29 0.58
CA ASP A 26 -3.01 22.37 1.56
C ASP A 26 -2.52 21.88 2.92
N ARG A 27 -3.00 20.72 3.37
CA ARG A 27 -2.56 20.12 4.64
C ARG A 27 -1.08 19.69 4.61
N PHE A 28 -0.62 19.10 3.51
CA PHE A 28 0.78 18.72 3.37
C PHE A 28 1.70 19.93 3.30
N ASN A 29 1.31 21.01 2.64
CA ASN A 29 2.07 22.27 2.60
C ASN A 29 2.28 22.89 4.00
N LEU A 30 1.36 22.65 4.95
CA LEU A 30 1.51 23.12 6.33
C LEU A 30 2.55 22.33 7.14
N ILE A 31 2.86 21.09 6.76
CA ILE A 31 3.66 20.18 7.56
C ILE A 31 4.95 19.70 6.89
N SER A 32 5.13 19.98 5.62
CA SER A 32 6.28 19.50 4.85
C SER A 32 6.58 20.37 3.62
N ASP A 33 7.82 20.33 3.14
CA ASP A 33 8.22 20.94 1.88
C ASP A 33 7.49 20.24 0.70
N ASN A 34 7.00 21.02 -0.27
CA ASN A 34 6.32 20.55 -1.48
C ASN A 34 7.17 19.60 -2.35
N LYS A 35 8.48 19.55 -2.14
CA LYS A 35 9.39 18.58 -2.78
C LYS A 35 9.29 17.18 -2.21
N ARG A 36 8.67 17.03 -1.03
CA ARG A 36 8.62 15.77 -0.28
C ARG A 36 7.29 15.04 -0.37
N PHE A 37 6.31 15.58 -1.07
CA PHE A 37 5.04 14.90 -1.30
C PHE A 37 4.55 15.11 -2.73
N ARG A 38 3.71 14.21 -3.18
CA ARG A 38 2.98 14.27 -4.45
C ARG A 38 1.54 13.83 -4.20
N VAL A 39 0.59 14.74 -4.40
CA VAL A 39 -0.84 14.42 -4.44
C VAL A 39 -1.23 14.21 -5.90
N ILE A 40 -1.62 13.00 -6.24
CA ILE A 40 -1.94 12.59 -7.60
C ILE A 40 -3.46 12.46 -7.72
N HIS A 41 -4.07 13.31 -8.54
CA HIS A 41 -5.49 13.25 -8.83
C HIS A 41 -5.78 12.29 -9.97
N GLY A 42 -6.73 11.39 -9.77
CA GLY A 42 -7.24 10.49 -10.80
C GLY A 42 -7.62 9.12 -10.25
N LEU A 43 -8.18 8.29 -11.12
CA LEU A 43 -8.57 6.93 -10.78
C LEU A 43 -7.35 6.04 -10.56
N TYR A 44 -7.42 5.13 -9.60
CA TYR A 44 -6.33 4.20 -9.29
C TYR A 44 -5.88 3.40 -10.51
N ASP A 45 -6.81 2.93 -11.32
CA ASP A 45 -6.52 2.14 -12.51
C ASP A 45 -5.56 2.83 -13.50
N GLU A 46 -5.72 4.14 -13.66
CA GLU A 46 -4.90 4.93 -14.57
C GLU A 46 -3.59 5.36 -13.88
N LYS A 47 -3.70 5.87 -12.66
CA LYS A 47 -2.57 6.48 -11.96
C LYS A 47 -1.56 5.48 -11.44
N LEU A 48 -1.97 4.27 -11.09
CA LEU A 48 -1.03 3.20 -10.75
C LEU A 48 -0.22 2.76 -11.98
N LEU A 49 -0.82 2.75 -13.19
CA LEU A 49 -0.07 2.48 -14.42
C LEU A 49 0.94 3.59 -14.75
N GLU A 50 0.58 4.85 -14.49
CA GLU A 50 1.52 5.98 -14.63
C GLU A 50 2.67 5.89 -13.63
N LEU A 51 2.37 5.57 -12.36
CA LEU A 51 3.39 5.37 -11.32
C LEU A 51 4.36 4.23 -11.68
N ASN A 52 3.87 3.15 -12.29
CA ASN A 52 4.71 2.05 -12.73
C ASN A 52 5.76 2.43 -13.80
N LYS A 53 5.56 3.52 -14.52
CA LYS A 53 6.55 4.06 -15.46
C LYS A 53 7.68 4.81 -14.76
N LEU A 54 7.45 5.23 -13.52
CA LEU A 54 8.47 5.87 -12.70
C LEU A 54 9.32 4.76 -12.08
N ASN A 55 10.63 4.80 -12.25
CA ASN A 55 11.54 3.79 -11.65
C ASN A 55 11.71 4.05 -10.14
N ILE A 56 10.59 3.99 -9.39
CA ILE A 56 10.52 4.24 -7.95
C ILE A 56 10.29 2.92 -7.22
N LYS A 57 10.89 2.78 -6.05
CA LYS A 57 10.63 1.68 -5.12
C LYS A 57 9.99 2.21 -3.86
N PHE A 58 8.91 1.55 -3.42
CA PHE A 58 8.16 1.91 -2.22
C PHE A 58 8.56 0.99 -1.06
N ASP A 59 9.00 1.60 0.04
CA ASP A 59 9.31 0.89 1.29
C ASP A 59 8.07 0.68 2.15
N LEU A 60 7.09 1.57 2.04
CA LEU A 60 5.82 1.52 2.75
C LEU A 60 4.69 1.87 1.79
N VAL A 61 3.66 1.03 1.76
CA VAL A 61 2.44 1.23 0.96
C VAL A 61 1.24 1.06 1.86
N PHE A 62 0.24 1.94 1.72
CA PHE A 62 -1.07 1.82 2.34
C PHE A 62 -2.13 1.76 1.24
N ILE A 63 -2.89 0.68 1.21
CA ILE A 63 -3.95 0.43 0.24
C ILE A 63 -5.28 0.56 0.96
N ASP A 64 -5.98 1.66 0.69
CA ASP A 64 -7.28 2.01 1.24
C ASP A 64 -8.17 2.52 0.11
N GLY A 65 -8.91 1.63 -0.49
CA GLY A 65 -9.84 2.03 -1.56
C GLY A 65 -10.41 0.87 -2.37
N ASN A 66 -11.62 1.09 -2.86
CA ASN A 66 -12.38 0.16 -3.69
C ASN A 66 -12.41 -1.27 -3.12
N HIS A 67 -13.02 -1.43 -1.94
CA HIS A 67 -13.04 -2.66 -1.13
C HIS A 67 -13.77 -3.83 -1.82
N GLN A 68 -13.32 -4.19 -3.03
CA GLN A 68 -13.78 -5.30 -3.86
C GLN A 68 -12.61 -6.23 -4.18
N PHE A 69 -12.87 -7.53 -4.29
CA PHE A 69 -11.85 -8.55 -4.54
C PHE A 69 -10.96 -8.22 -5.74
N GLU A 70 -11.59 -8.06 -6.92
CA GLU A 70 -10.86 -7.85 -8.18
C GLU A 70 -10.02 -6.58 -8.18
N ALA A 71 -10.57 -5.49 -7.64
CA ALA A 71 -9.88 -4.21 -7.55
C ALA A 71 -8.67 -4.29 -6.61
N THR A 72 -8.85 -4.86 -5.42
CA THR A 72 -7.78 -5.01 -4.42
C THR A 72 -6.64 -5.86 -4.94
N ILE A 73 -6.94 -7.00 -5.58
CA ILE A 73 -5.92 -7.86 -6.20
C ILE A 73 -5.21 -7.12 -7.33
N LYS A 74 -5.95 -6.43 -8.20
CA LYS A 74 -5.37 -5.64 -9.30
C LYS A 74 -4.40 -4.57 -8.80
N TYR A 75 -4.79 -3.81 -7.77
CA TYR A 75 -3.94 -2.76 -7.20
C TYR A 75 -2.70 -3.34 -6.54
N TYR A 76 -2.84 -4.43 -5.79
CA TYR A 76 -1.72 -5.16 -5.23
C TYR A 76 -0.71 -5.60 -6.31
N GLU A 77 -1.17 -6.25 -7.37
CA GLU A 77 -0.31 -6.76 -8.46
C GLU A 77 0.36 -5.61 -9.24
N LEU A 78 -0.31 -4.49 -9.42
CA LEU A 78 0.29 -3.30 -10.04
C LEU A 78 1.39 -2.70 -9.16
N LEU A 79 1.12 -2.51 -7.88
CA LEU A 79 2.06 -1.92 -6.93
C LEU A 79 3.23 -2.84 -6.58
N LYS A 80 3.00 -4.16 -6.58
CA LYS A 80 4.01 -5.19 -6.29
C LYS A 80 5.27 -5.05 -7.15
N LYS A 81 5.16 -4.57 -8.38
CA LYS A 81 6.28 -4.32 -9.29
C LYS A 81 7.24 -3.25 -8.76
N GLN A 82 6.73 -2.38 -7.89
CA GLN A 82 7.46 -1.25 -7.30
C GLN A 82 7.76 -1.43 -5.81
N PHE A 83 7.47 -2.58 -5.23
CA PHE A 83 7.86 -2.81 -3.84
C PHE A 83 9.38 -2.89 -3.73
N ALA A 84 9.92 -2.22 -2.72
CA ALA A 84 11.29 -2.40 -2.29
C ALA A 84 11.47 -3.79 -1.66
N GLN A 85 12.70 -4.22 -1.49
CA GLN A 85 12.98 -5.38 -0.64
C GLN A 85 12.59 -5.06 0.81
N ASN A 86 11.88 -5.95 1.46
CA ASN A 86 11.32 -5.77 2.80
C ASN A 86 10.27 -4.63 2.88
N ALA A 87 9.56 -4.36 1.77
CA ALA A 87 8.48 -3.39 1.80
C ALA A 87 7.38 -3.83 2.77
N ILE A 88 6.87 -2.86 3.51
CA ILE A 88 5.70 -3.03 4.37
C ILE A 88 4.48 -2.58 3.58
N VAL A 89 3.50 -3.46 3.43
CA VAL A 89 2.23 -3.13 2.76
C VAL A 89 1.09 -3.30 3.74
N ILE A 90 0.30 -2.27 3.88
CA ILE A 90 -0.85 -2.21 4.79
C ILE A 90 -2.11 -2.16 3.94
N PHE A 91 -3.09 -3.00 4.29
CA PHE A 91 -4.41 -3.03 3.67
C PHE A 91 -5.45 -2.62 4.71
N ASP A 92 -6.32 -1.69 4.35
CA ASP A 92 -7.46 -1.35 5.20
C ASP A 92 -8.63 -2.29 4.96
N ASP A 93 -9.47 -2.40 5.99
CA ASP A 93 -10.76 -3.10 5.97
C ASP A 93 -10.73 -4.54 5.41
N ILE A 94 -9.69 -5.33 5.76
CA ILE A 94 -9.48 -6.70 5.23
C ILE A 94 -10.61 -7.69 5.55
N HIS A 95 -11.47 -7.37 6.52
CA HIS A 95 -12.66 -8.17 6.87
C HIS A 95 -13.98 -7.39 6.70
N TRP A 96 -13.97 -6.25 5.99
CA TRP A 96 -15.16 -5.46 5.72
C TRP A 96 -16.27 -6.26 5.00
N SER A 97 -15.87 -7.15 4.11
CA SER A 97 -16.76 -7.99 3.32
C SER A 97 -16.13 -9.36 3.03
N ASN A 98 -16.94 -10.28 2.50
CA ASN A 98 -16.42 -11.55 1.99
C ASN A 98 -15.39 -11.33 0.87
N ASP A 99 -15.60 -10.34 0.00
CA ASP A 99 -14.68 -9.97 -1.06
C ASP A 99 -13.32 -9.57 -0.51
N MET A 100 -13.30 -8.67 0.47
CA MET A 100 -12.06 -8.23 1.11
C MET A 100 -11.36 -9.36 1.87
N THR A 101 -12.13 -10.19 2.58
CA THR A 101 -11.57 -11.38 3.25
C THR A 101 -10.94 -12.36 2.25
N ASN A 102 -11.56 -12.57 1.10
CA ASN A 102 -11.01 -13.41 0.05
C ASN A 102 -9.77 -12.79 -0.62
N ALA A 103 -9.78 -11.48 -0.85
CA ALA A 103 -8.62 -10.76 -1.36
C ALA A 103 -7.43 -10.88 -0.39
N TRP A 104 -7.65 -10.65 0.90
CA TRP A 104 -6.63 -10.83 1.93
C TRP A 104 -6.05 -12.25 1.94
N LYS A 105 -6.93 -13.27 1.98
CA LYS A 105 -6.52 -14.68 1.91
C LYS A 105 -5.72 -15.02 0.65
N ARG A 106 -5.99 -14.35 -0.47
CA ARG A 106 -5.25 -14.53 -1.73
C ARG A 106 -3.88 -13.87 -1.65
N ILE A 107 -3.81 -12.63 -1.11
CA ILE A 107 -2.57 -11.86 -0.99
C ILE A 107 -1.56 -12.55 -0.09
N ILE A 108 -1.96 -13.03 1.09
CA ILE A 108 -1.05 -13.70 2.03
C ILE A 108 -0.50 -15.03 1.50
N LYS A 109 -1.08 -15.59 0.44
CA LYS A 109 -0.55 -16.79 -0.23
C LYS A 109 0.53 -16.49 -1.26
N ASP A 110 0.75 -15.23 -1.60
CA ASP A 110 1.80 -14.83 -2.53
C ASP A 110 3.18 -15.28 -2.02
N ASP A 111 3.98 -15.87 -2.89
CA ASP A 111 5.28 -16.42 -2.51
C ASP A 111 6.28 -15.37 -2.04
N CYS A 112 6.08 -14.12 -2.41
CA CYS A 112 6.90 -13.00 -1.95
C CYS A 112 6.42 -12.40 -0.61
N VAL A 113 5.33 -12.90 -0.03
CA VAL A 113 4.89 -12.49 1.30
C VAL A 113 5.61 -13.35 2.33
N TYR A 114 6.53 -12.72 3.06
CA TYR A 114 7.33 -13.37 4.12
C TYR A 114 6.56 -13.45 5.44
N LEU A 115 5.90 -12.35 5.81
CA LEU A 115 5.11 -12.25 7.05
C LEU A 115 3.78 -11.59 6.75
N SER A 116 2.71 -12.11 7.32
CA SER A 116 1.42 -11.42 7.38
C SER A 116 0.91 -11.31 8.82
N ILE A 117 0.30 -10.18 9.13
CA ILE A 117 -0.33 -9.89 10.42
C ILE A 117 -1.75 -9.43 10.16
N ASP A 118 -2.71 -10.10 10.77
CA ASP A 118 -4.14 -9.78 10.69
C ASP A 118 -4.56 -9.11 11.99
N PHE A 119 -4.94 -7.83 11.90
CA PHE A 119 -5.47 -7.02 13.01
C PHE A 119 -6.99 -6.84 12.90
N TYR A 120 -7.67 -7.72 12.17
CA TYR A 120 -9.08 -7.66 11.86
C TYR A 120 -9.46 -6.53 10.89
N LYS A 121 -9.26 -5.26 11.24
CA LYS A 121 -9.48 -4.12 10.32
C LYS A 121 -8.33 -3.93 9.36
N LEU A 122 -7.12 -4.04 9.85
CA LEU A 122 -5.90 -3.82 9.08
C LEU A 122 -5.16 -5.15 8.84
N GLY A 123 -4.75 -5.37 7.61
CA GLY A 123 -3.80 -6.42 7.27
C GLY A 123 -2.43 -5.80 6.96
N ILE A 124 -1.37 -6.38 7.50
CA ILE A 124 0.00 -5.96 7.21
C ILE A 124 0.74 -7.13 6.60
N ILE A 125 1.43 -6.91 5.49
CA ILE A 125 2.40 -7.86 4.97
C ILE A 125 3.79 -7.25 4.91
N ILE A 126 4.80 -8.11 5.11
CA ILE A 126 6.18 -7.82 4.74
C ILE A 126 6.48 -8.58 3.45
N TYR A 127 6.81 -7.82 2.41
CA TYR A 127 7.12 -8.34 1.10
C TYR A 127 8.63 -8.55 0.96
N ASN A 128 9.07 -9.78 0.64
CA ASN A 128 10.47 -10.06 0.39
C ASN A 128 10.62 -11.04 -0.77
N LYS A 129 11.12 -10.55 -1.91
CA LYS A 129 11.30 -11.35 -3.12
C LYS A 129 12.40 -12.39 -3.00
N GLN A 130 13.40 -12.21 -2.17
CA GLN A 130 14.58 -13.07 -2.08
C GLN A 130 14.42 -14.20 -1.05
N GLU A 131 13.68 -13.97 0.02
CA GLU A 131 13.54 -14.92 1.13
C GLU A 131 12.36 -15.90 0.98
N SER A 132 11.51 -15.71 0.00
CA SER A 132 10.28 -16.49 -0.20
C SER A 132 10.51 -18.01 -0.32
N LYS A 133 11.73 -18.45 -0.64
CA LYS A 133 12.05 -19.87 -0.85
C LYS A 133 12.80 -20.53 0.30
N SER A 134 13.35 -19.79 1.26
CA SER A 134 14.28 -20.32 2.27
C SER A 134 13.76 -20.28 3.71
N ILE A 135 12.80 -19.43 4.01
CA ILE A 135 12.24 -19.25 5.37
C ILE A 135 10.73 -19.41 5.28
N GLY A 136 10.15 -20.21 6.15
CA GLY A 136 8.72 -20.48 6.17
C GLY A 136 7.88 -19.20 6.30
N LYS A 137 6.71 -19.19 5.67
CA LYS A 137 5.74 -18.09 5.80
C LYS A 137 5.22 -18.02 7.23
N HIS A 138 5.18 -16.81 7.78
CA HIS A 138 4.63 -16.55 9.10
C HIS A 138 3.30 -15.80 8.98
N ASN A 139 2.24 -16.34 9.55
CA ASN A 139 0.93 -15.69 9.62
C ASN A 139 0.56 -15.50 11.09
N LEU A 140 0.37 -14.26 11.48
CA LEU A 140 -0.03 -13.89 12.84
C LEU A 140 -1.47 -13.36 12.79
N PHE A 141 -2.30 -13.88 13.71
CA PHE A 141 -3.65 -13.40 13.92
C PHE A 141 -3.72 -12.82 15.32
N LEU A 142 -4.14 -11.58 15.44
CA LEU A 142 -4.39 -10.96 16.73
C LEU A 142 -5.89 -11.00 16.96
N SER A 143 -6.32 -11.93 17.81
CA SER A 143 -7.71 -11.99 18.28
C SER A 143 -7.98 -10.82 19.23
N HIS A 144 -9.12 -10.19 19.07
CA HIS A 144 -9.67 -9.21 20.02
C HIS A 144 -10.47 -9.93 21.10
#